data_b641fff6b69ad3e3e50e387dface61aa
#
_entry.id   b641fff6b69ad3e3e50e387dface61aa
#
_cell.length_a   1.000
_cell.length_b   1.000
_cell.length_c   1.000
_cell.angle_alpha   90.00
_cell.angle_beta   90.00
_cell.angle_gamma   90.00
#
_symmetry.space_group_name_H-M   'P 1'
#
loop_
_entity.id
_entity.type
_entity.pdbx_description
1 polymer ?
#
loop_
_entity_poly.entity_id
_entity_poly.type
_entity_poly.pdbx_seq_one_letter_code
_entity_poly.pdbx_strand_id
1 'polypeptide(L)'
;MNCQAVAEAEKNMVFAARLTQQGHKIASMDDLMELYEKSFSVQTVAAMGALPHPTIQKFAVITVAIVGASRRFLAQITRHQNEVKFMSASLQYSNYTGQADFAVPYSIMTAPAVVRELYLKSCNETMKCYEALCTAGSGHDAAGYATPQGLRNVLLISATPYQWKHIISQRVCRRNTDETRIVLLKVWKELYELSPTLFAPSLTGPFCQMDRCLEGKMTCGRKLQANMTPEDILEKDYPALWEGDCR
;
A
#
# COMPACT_ATOMS: atom_id res chain seq x y z
N MET A 1 -4.38 -10.25 -1.74
CA MET A 1 -5.61 -9.87 -1.00
C MET A 1 -6.68 -10.95 -1.17
N ASN A 2 -7.59 -11.06 -0.21
CA ASN A 2 -8.71 -11.98 -0.30
C ASN A 2 -9.96 -11.17 -0.69
N CYS A 3 -10.64 -11.55 -1.77
CA CYS A 3 -11.89 -10.89 -2.21
C CYS A 3 -12.98 -10.89 -1.13
N GLN A 4 -13.03 -11.94 -0.31
CA GLN A 4 -13.94 -12.03 0.83
C GLN A 4 -13.71 -10.90 1.86
N ALA A 5 -12.45 -10.54 2.13
CA ALA A 5 -12.14 -9.48 3.09
C ALA A 5 -12.59 -8.09 2.61
N VAL A 6 -12.57 -7.83 1.30
CA VAL A 6 -13.06 -6.55 0.73
C VAL A 6 -14.58 -6.52 0.72
N ALA A 7 -15.25 -7.62 0.36
CA ALA A 7 -16.70 -7.73 0.42
C ALA A 7 -17.24 -7.57 1.86
N GLU A 8 -16.54 -8.14 2.84
CA GLU A 8 -16.86 -7.98 4.26
C GLU A 8 -16.65 -6.53 4.72
N ALA A 9 -15.63 -5.86 4.23
CA ALA A 9 -15.41 -4.45 4.52
C ALA A 9 -16.53 -3.57 3.96
N GLU A 10 -17.02 -3.84 2.75
CA GLU A 10 -18.18 -3.14 2.17
C GLU A 10 -19.45 -3.39 2.99
N LYS A 11 -19.69 -4.65 3.41
CA LYS A 11 -20.83 -5.03 4.26
C LYS A 11 -20.83 -4.27 5.58
N ASN A 12 -19.69 -4.27 6.28
CA ASN A 12 -19.53 -3.57 7.56
C ASN A 12 -19.74 -2.04 7.42
N MET A 13 -19.24 -1.45 6.34
CA MET A 13 -19.44 -0.05 6.03
C MET A 13 -20.92 0.29 5.80
N VAL A 14 -21.64 -0.53 5.00
CA VAL A 14 -23.05 -0.34 4.73
C VAL A 14 -23.90 -0.57 5.99
N PHE A 15 -23.56 -1.58 6.79
CA PHE A 15 -24.21 -1.83 8.07
C PHE A 15 -24.07 -0.64 9.03
N ALA A 16 -22.86 -0.09 9.19
CA ALA A 16 -22.62 1.08 10.02
C ALA A 16 -23.48 2.29 9.57
N ALA A 17 -23.61 2.51 8.26
CA ALA A 17 -24.48 3.56 7.72
C ALA A 17 -25.96 3.32 8.03
N ARG A 18 -26.43 2.09 7.84
CA ARG A 18 -27.82 1.72 8.15
C ARG A 18 -28.15 1.87 9.62
N LEU A 19 -27.22 1.49 10.49
CA LEU A 19 -27.39 1.60 11.94
C LEU A 19 -27.66 3.05 12.36
N THR A 20 -26.98 4.03 11.75
CA THR A 20 -27.23 5.45 12.07
C THR A 20 -28.62 5.93 11.68
N GLN A 21 -29.24 5.32 10.67
CA GLN A 21 -30.54 5.72 10.12
C GLN A 21 -31.71 4.90 10.70
N GLN A 22 -31.49 3.63 10.99
CA GLN A 22 -32.52 2.65 11.35
C GLN A 22 -32.39 2.10 12.77
N GLY A 23 -31.36 2.51 13.53
CA GLY A 23 -31.09 2.02 14.88
C GLY A 23 -32.26 2.20 15.85
N HIS A 24 -33.11 3.22 15.63
CA HIS A 24 -34.31 3.44 16.45
C HIS A 24 -35.39 2.34 16.29
N LYS A 25 -35.28 1.48 15.27
CA LYS A 25 -36.21 0.36 15.01
C LYS A 25 -35.70 -0.96 15.60
N ILE A 26 -34.45 -1.00 16.10
CA ILE A 26 -33.81 -2.22 16.61
C ILE A 26 -34.17 -2.33 18.08
N ALA A 27 -34.94 -3.37 18.44
CA ALA A 27 -35.34 -3.70 19.80
C ALA A 27 -34.67 -4.99 20.33
N SER A 28 -34.10 -5.81 19.43
CA SER A 28 -33.51 -7.10 19.76
C SER A 28 -32.22 -7.35 18.98
N MET A 29 -31.46 -8.38 19.37
CA MET A 29 -30.30 -8.84 18.59
C MET A 29 -30.73 -9.45 17.25
N ASP A 30 -31.92 -10.03 17.17
CA ASP A 30 -32.44 -10.59 15.91
C ASP A 30 -32.69 -9.46 14.88
N ASP A 31 -33.29 -8.34 15.32
CA ASP A 31 -33.48 -7.14 14.47
C ASP A 31 -32.12 -6.59 13.97
N LEU A 32 -31.12 -6.60 14.84
CA LEU A 32 -29.76 -6.15 14.49
C LEU A 32 -29.13 -7.07 13.45
N MET A 33 -29.27 -8.39 13.62
CA MET A 33 -28.75 -9.38 12.67
C MET A 33 -29.49 -9.31 11.33
N GLU A 34 -30.81 -9.10 11.32
CA GLU A 34 -31.56 -8.86 10.10
C GLU A 34 -31.04 -7.63 9.35
N LEU A 35 -30.77 -6.52 10.04
CA LEU A 35 -30.20 -5.32 9.46
C LEU A 35 -28.80 -5.57 8.89
N TYR A 36 -27.97 -6.37 9.58
CA TYR A 36 -26.62 -6.73 9.16
C TYR A 36 -26.62 -7.61 7.90
N GLU A 37 -27.53 -8.62 7.83
CA GLU A 37 -27.64 -9.54 6.70
C GLU A 37 -28.39 -8.96 5.49
N LYS A 38 -29.01 -7.79 5.65
CA LYS A 38 -29.77 -7.15 4.58
C LYS A 38 -28.88 -6.84 3.38
N SER A 39 -29.29 -7.33 2.20
CA SER A 39 -28.58 -7.10 0.94
C SER A 39 -28.39 -5.61 0.61
N PHE A 40 -27.37 -5.28 -0.14
CA PHE A 40 -27.09 -3.94 -0.61
C PHE A 40 -26.62 -3.96 -2.07
N SER A 41 -26.74 -2.84 -2.75
CA SER A 41 -26.30 -2.68 -4.13
C SER A 41 -24.93 -2.00 -4.21
N VAL A 42 -24.31 -2.13 -5.37
CA VAL A 42 -23.06 -1.41 -5.71
C VAL A 42 -23.24 0.10 -5.57
N GLN A 43 -24.43 0.63 -5.92
CA GLN A 43 -24.75 2.05 -5.77
C GLN A 43 -24.77 2.50 -4.30
N THR A 44 -25.15 1.61 -3.38
CA THR A 44 -25.06 1.88 -1.94
C THR A 44 -23.61 2.05 -1.51
N VAL A 45 -22.73 1.16 -1.95
CA VAL A 45 -21.28 1.24 -1.65
C VAL A 45 -20.70 2.53 -2.24
N ALA A 46 -21.05 2.88 -3.48
CA ALA A 46 -20.64 4.12 -4.13
C ALA A 46 -21.03 5.36 -3.32
N ALA A 47 -22.29 5.42 -2.92
CA ALA A 47 -22.82 6.53 -2.12
C ALA A 47 -22.08 6.65 -0.78
N MET A 48 -21.84 5.54 -0.08
CA MET A 48 -21.09 5.53 1.19
C MET A 48 -19.62 5.92 0.99
N GLY A 49 -19.00 5.46 -0.08
CA GLY A 49 -17.61 5.78 -0.44
C GLY A 49 -17.40 7.25 -0.79
N ALA A 50 -18.43 7.93 -1.29
CA ALA A 50 -18.41 9.34 -1.68
C ALA A 50 -18.81 10.32 -0.56
N LEU A 51 -19.31 9.81 0.59
CA LEU A 51 -19.71 10.68 1.70
C LEU A 51 -18.53 11.52 2.21
N PRO A 52 -18.76 12.81 2.52
CA PRO A 52 -17.74 13.68 3.07
C PRO A 52 -17.32 13.28 4.51
N HIS A 53 -18.14 12.47 5.18
CA HIS A 53 -17.86 11.99 6.53
C HIS A 53 -17.17 10.63 6.51
N PRO A 54 -15.91 10.53 6.94
CA PRO A 54 -15.14 9.28 6.84
C PRO A 54 -15.57 8.21 7.85
N THR A 55 -16.37 8.56 8.86
CA THR A 55 -16.69 7.68 10.01
C THR A 55 -17.21 6.32 9.57
N ILE A 56 -18.11 6.27 8.60
CA ILE A 56 -18.69 5.01 8.09
C ILE A 56 -17.59 4.10 7.51
N GLN A 57 -16.66 4.66 6.75
CA GLN A 57 -15.57 3.90 6.13
C GLN A 57 -14.53 3.40 7.15
N LYS A 58 -14.62 3.83 8.41
CA LYS A 58 -13.73 3.42 9.51
C LYS A 58 -14.21 2.17 10.24
N PHE A 59 -15.43 1.71 10.00
CA PHE A 59 -15.96 0.45 10.56
C PHE A 59 -15.56 -0.80 9.77
N ALA A 60 -14.74 -0.64 8.74
CA ALA A 60 -14.20 -1.71 7.93
C ALA A 60 -12.69 -1.72 7.98
N VAL A 61 -12.08 -2.89 7.85
CA VAL A 61 -10.61 -3.05 7.85
C VAL A 61 -10.21 -3.97 6.71
N ILE A 62 -9.23 -3.52 5.92
CA ILE A 62 -8.64 -4.30 4.84
C ILE A 62 -7.16 -4.50 5.13
N THR A 63 -6.70 -5.76 5.12
CA THR A 63 -5.30 -6.11 5.30
C THR A 63 -4.68 -6.50 3.96
N VAL A 64 -3.55 -5.88 3.64
CA VAL A 64 -2.76 -6.10 2.43
C VAL A 64 -1.41 -6.67 2.81
N ALA A 65 -1.00 -7.77 2.16
CA ALA A 65 0.35 -8.30 2.23
C ALA A 65 1.18 -7.76 1.07
N ILE A 66 2.34 -7.19 1.38
CA ILE A 66 3.31 -6.68 0.40
C ILE A 66 4.57 -7.53 0.53
N VAL A 67 4.95 -8.21 -0.55
CA VAL A 67 6.12 -9.08 -0.60
C VAL A 67 7.15 -8.47 -1.53
N GLY A 68 8.40 -8.42 -1.09
CA GLY A 68 9.52 -7.99 -1.92
C GLY A 68 9.80 -6.49 -1.95
N ALA A 69 9.05 -5.67 -1.19
CA ALA A 69 9.39 -4.27 -1.02
C ALA A 69 10.62 -4.10 -0.10
N SER A 70 11.39 -3.03 -0.30
CA SER A 70 12.63 -2.79 0.43
C SER A 70 12.42 -2.33 1.87
N ARG A 71 13.48 -2.39 2.67
CA ARG A 71 13.55 -1.73 3.99
C ARG A 71 13.35 -0.22 3.89
N ARG A 72 13.79 0.39 2.78
CA ARG A 72 13.56 1.82 2.52
C ARG A 72 12.07 2.12 2.35
N PHE A 73 11.33 1.28 1.65
CA PHE A 73 9.87 1.39 1.54
C PHE A 73 9.20 1.30 2.92
N LEU A 74 9.61 0.32 3.74
CA LEU A 74 9.08 0.16 5.10
C LEU A 74 9.22 1.46 5.92
N ALA A 75 10.41 2.09 5.91
CA ALA A 75 10.65 3.33 6.63
C ALA A 75 9.77 4.51 6.15
N GLN A 76 9.30 4.48 4.92
CA GLN A 76 8.41 5.51 4.38
C GLN A 76 6.94 5.25 4.68
N ILE A 77 6.50 4.00 4.57
CA ILE A 77 5.08 3.67 4.73
C ILE A 77 4.64 3.68 6.20
N THR A 78 5.51 3.34 7.14
CA THR A 78 5.23 3.33 8.57
C THR A 78 5.03 4.72 9.18
N ARG A 79 5.23 5.78 8.41
CA ARG A 79 4.88 7.16 8.82
C ARG A 79 3.37 7.41 8.89
N HIS A 80 2.56 6.55 8.28
CA HIS A 80 1.11 6.59 8.41
C HIS A 80 0.70 5.87 9.69
N GLN A 81 0.48 6.61 10.78
CA GLN A 81 0.20 6.02 12.10
C GLN A 81 -1.27 6.01 12.48
N ASN A 82 -2.09 6.88 11.88
CA ASN A 82 -3.51 6.97 12.22
C ASN A 82 -4.28 5.80 11.62
N GLU A 83 -4.89 4.99 12.47
CA GLU A 83 -5.78 3.87 12.06
C GLU A 83 -5.09 2.87 11.11
N VAL A 84 -3.77 2.71 11.23
CA VAL A 84 -2.98 1.77 10.44
C VAL A 84 -2.17 0.88 11.36
N LYS A 85 -2.15 -0.42 11.08
CA LYS A 85 -1.30 -1.40 11.75
C LYS A 85 -0.30 -1.96 10.77
N PHE A 86 0.92 -2.14 11.24
CA PHE A 86 2.03 -2.69 10.46
C PHE A 86 2.62 -3.90 11.16
N MET A 87 2.93 -4.93 10.38
CA MET A 87 3.73 -6.06 10.82
C MET A 87 4.72 -6.40 9.71
N SER A 88 6.00 -6.42 10.04
CA SER A 88 7.06 -6.72 9.07
C SER A 88 7.99 -7.81 9.58
N ALA A 89 8.69 -8.48 8.65
CA ALA A 89 9.78 -9.36 9.02
C ALA A 89 10.85 -8.58 9.79
N SER A 90 11.30 -9.14 10.90
CA SER A 90 12.20 -8.49 11.85
C SER A 90 13.66 -8.77 11.50
N LEU A 91 14.53 -7.75 11.59
CA LEU A 91 15.99 -7.96 11.58
C LEU A 91 16.51 -8.49 12.91
N GLN A 92 15.78 -8.28 14.00
CA GLN A 92 16.17 -8.74 15.32
C GLN A 92 15.93 -10.24 15.51
N TYR A 93 14.79 -10.74 15.02
CA TYR A 93 14.37 -12.12 15.28
C TYR A 93 14.61 -13.08 14.12
N SER A 94 14.93 -12.57 12.93
CA SER A 94 15.16 -13.40 11.74
C SER A 94 16.61 -13.43 11.34
N ASN A 95 17.06 -14.60 10.92
CA ASN A 95 18.39 -14.78 10.34
C ASN A 95 18.35 -14.50 8.84
N TYR A 96 19.13 -13.55 8.38
CA TYR A 96 19.26 -13.16 6.98
C TYR A 96 20.54 -13.68 6.31
N THR A 97 21.28 -14.59 6.94
CA THR A 97 22.45 -15.25 6.35
C THR A 97 22.04 -15.97 5.06
N GLY A 98 22.79 -15.77 3.99
CA GLY A 98 22.50 -16.32 2.66
C GLY A 98 21.42 -15.56 1.87
N GLN A 99 20.85 -14.49 2.43
CA GLN A 99 19.87 -13.67 1.71
C GLN A 99 20.60 -12.71 0.75
N ALA A 100 20.28 -12.82 -0.54
CA ALA A 100 20.83 -11.97 -1.61
C ALA A 100 19.73 -11.36 -2.50
N ASP A 101 18.54 -11.16 -1.92
CA ASP A 101 17.38 -10.66 -2.66
C ASP A 101 17.12 -9.19 -2.32
N PHE A 102 17.26 -8.32 -3.32
CA PHE A 102 17.19 -6.88 -3.16
C PHE A 102 16.15 -6.26 -4.09
N ALA A 103 15.42 -5.29 -3.59
CA ALA A 103 14.60 -4.41 -4.42
C ALA A 103 15.53 -3.47 -5.20
N VAL A 104 15.48 -3.53 -6.51
CA VAL A 104 16.24 -2.62 -7.39
C VAL A 104 15.37 -1.40 -7.69
N PRO A 105 15.80 -0.17 -7.33
CA PRO A 105 15.06 1.04 -7.69
C PRO A 105 14.86 1.16 -9.20
N TYR A 106 13.70 1.65 -9.63
CA TYR A 106 13.34 1.76 -11.05
C TYR A 106 14.40 2.51 -11.86
N SER A 107 14.91 3.61 -11.34
CA SER A 107 15.97 4.40 -11.98
C SER A 107 17.30 3.63 -12.15
N ILE A 108 17.60 2.67 -11.27
CA ILE A 108 18.76 1.78 -11.38
C ILE A 108 18.45 0.64 -12.35
N MET A 109 17.23 0.11 -12.32
CA MET A 109 16.78 -0.95 -13.22
C MET A 109 16.86 -0.51 -14.69
N THR A 110 16.47 0.74 -14.98
CA THR A 110 16.47 1.32 -16.34
C THR A 110 17.80 1.97 -16.74
N ALA A 111 18.78 2.03 -15.82
CA ALA A 111 20.12 2.54 -16.10
C ALA A 111 20.97 1.52 -16.88
N PRO A 112 22.12 1.92 -17.44
CA PRO A 112 23.08 0.99 -18.03
C PRO A 112 23.46 -0.14 -17.07
N ALA A 113 23.72 -1.35 -17.59
CA ALA A 113 23.99 -2.55 -16.81
C ALA A 113 25.04 -2.36 -15.71
N VAL A 114 26.09 -1.60 -16.00
CA VAL A 114 27.15 -1.29 -15.04
C VAL A 114 26.64 -0.62 -13.75
N VAL A 115 25.61 0.21 -13.84
CA VAL A 115 25.03 0.88 -12.66
C VAL A 115 24.26 -0.13 -11.80
N ARG A 116 23.50 -1.02 -12.44
CA ARG A 116 22.77 -2.11 -11.75
C ARG A 116 23.74 -3.08 -11.09
N GLU A 117 24.80 -3.48 -11.80
CA GLU A 117 25.84 -4.36 -11.27
C GLU A 117 26.56 -3.75 -10.06
N LEU A 118 26.90 -2.46 -10.13
CA LEU A 118 27.49 -1.73 -9.01
C LEU A 118 26.57 -1.72 -7.78
N TYR A 119 25.27 -1.47 -7.97
CA TYR A 119 24.28 -1.50 -6.89
C TYR A 119 24.19 -2.89 -6.25
N LEU A 120 24.01 -3.94 -7.07
CA LEU A 120 23.90 -5.32 -6.58
C LEU A 120 25.18 -5.79 -5.90
N LYS A 121 26.36 -5.44 -6.44
CA LYS A 121 27.66 -5.72 -5.82
C LYS A 121 27.74 -5.08 -4.42
N SER A 122 27.40 -3.81 -4.29
CA SER A 122 27.41 -3.11 -3.00
C SER A 122 26.47 -3.76 -2.00
N CYS A 123 25.24 -4.13 -2.41
CA CYS A 123 24.29 -4.83 -1.54
C CYS A 123 24.83 -6.19 -1.07
N ASN A 124 25.42 -6.98 -1.98
CA ASN A 124 26.01 -8.27 -1.64
C ASN A 124 27.20 -8.13 -0.69
N GLU A 125 28.08 -7.16 -0.90
CA GLU A 125 29.20 -6.89 0.02
C GLU A 125 28.71 -6.51 1.42
N THR A 126 27.65 -5.75 1.51
CA THR A 126 27.00 -5.38 2.76
C THR A 126 26.42 -6.62 3.48
N MET A 127 25.80 -7.56 2.75
CA MET A 127 25.30 -8.81 3.32
C MET A 127 26.44 -9.74 3.78
N LYS A 128 27.57 -9.78 3.08
CA LYS A 128 28.76 -10.50 3.57
C LYS A 128 29.26 -9.93 4.90
N CYS A 129 29.17 -8.60 5.08
CA CYS A 129 29.49 -7.99 6.37
C CYS A 129 28.52 -8.46 7.47
N TYR A 130 27.20 -8.51 7.18
CA TYR A 130 26.21 -9.07 8.10
C TYR A 130 26.57 -10.51 8.51
N GLU A 131 26.89 -11.38 7.55
CA GLU A 131 27.28 -12.78 7.79
C GLU A 131 28.55 -12.89 8.64
N ALA A 132 29.57 -12.08 8.34
CA ALA A 132 30.82 -12.05 9.09
C ALA A 132 30.57 -11.62 10.56
N LEU A 133 29.70 -10.64 10.80
CA LEU A 133 29.32 -10.21 12.15
C LEU A 133 28.61 -11.34 12.90
N CYS A 134 27.66 -12.03 12.27
CA CYS A 134 26.99 -13.19 12.87
C CYS A 134 27.98 -14.30 13.19
N THR A 135 28.88 -14.62 12.28
CA THR A 135 29.95 -15.66 12.48
C THR A 135 30.90 -15.28 13.62
N ALA A 136 31.19 -13.99 13.79
CA ALA A 136 32.00 -13.47 14.88
C ALA A 136 31.27 -13.45 16.24
N GLY A 137 30.04 -13.93 16.28
CA GLY A 137 29.23 -14.01 17.52
C GLY A 137 28.35 -12.81 17.82
N SER A 138 28.24 -11.84 16.91
CA SER A 138 27.25 -10.78 17.04
C SER A 138 25.84 -11.35 16.83
N GLY A 139 24.88 -10.94 17.66
CA GLY A 139 23.47 -11.30 17.46
C GLY A 139 22.92 -10.68 16.17
N HIS A 140 21.83 -11.28 15.64
CA HIS A 140 21.17 -10.81 14.40
C HIS A 140 20.73 -9.35 14.49
N ASP A 141 20.33 -8.86 15.67
CA ASP A 141 19.97 -7.47 15.91
C ASP A 141 21.16 -6.53 15.62
N ALA A 142 22.32 -6.80 16.21
CA ALA A 142 23.52 -5.99 15.98
C ALA A 142 24.02 -6.09 14.53
N ALA A 143 24.07 -7.30 13.97
CA ALA A 143 24.44 -7.52 12.57
C ALA A 143 23.45 -6.85 11.59
N GLY A 144 22.18 -6.74 11.98
CA GLY A 144 21.12 -6.09 11.20
C GLY A 144 21.42 -4.65 10.80
N TYR A 145 22.24 -3.94 11.55
CA TYR A 145 22.70 -2.58 11.19
C TYR A 145 23.56 -2.55 9.92
N ALA A 146 24.18 -3.67 9.55
CA ALA A 146 24.97 -3.79 8.33
C ALA A 146 24.14 -4.14 7.09
N THR A 147 22.82 -4.30 7.20
CA THR A 147 22.00 -4.68 6.04
C THR A 147 21.73 -3.51 5.10
N PRO A 148 21.67 -3.75 3.76
CA PRO A 148 21.40 -2.67 2.81
C PRO A 148 19.93 -2.24 2.88
N GLN A 149 19.66 -0.96 2.62
CA GLN A 149 18.31 -0.40 2.54
C GLN A 149 17.43 -1.09 1.49
N GLY A 150 18.06 -1.66 0.45
CA GLY A 150 17.37 -2.40 -0.60
C GLY A 150 17.00 -3.83 -0.23
N LEU A 151 17.39 -4.35 0.94
CA LEU A 151 17.03 -5.71 1.37
C LEU A 151 15.50 -5.87 1.34
N ARG A 152 15.03 -6.91 0.63
CA ARG A 152 13.61 -7.19 0.52
C ARG A 152 12.99 -7.60 1.85
N ASN A 153 11.72 -7.27 1.99
CA ASN A 153 10.95 -7.49 3.20
C ASN A 153 9.54 -7.99 2.86
N VAL A 154 8.89 -8.58 3.83
CA VAL A 154 7.47 -8.89 3.82
C VAL A 154 6.78 -8.00 4.84
N LEU A 155 5.70 -7.35 4.43
CA LEU A 155 4.98 -6.38 5.23
C LEU A 155 3.47 -6.63 5.14
N LEU A 156 2.81 -6.72 6.29
CA LEU A 156 1.36 -6.63 6.40
C LEU A 156 0.98 -5.23 6.80
N ILE A 157 0.01 -4.67 6.09
CA ILE A 157 -0.59 -3.36 6.41
C ILE A 157 -2.09 -3.57 6.56
N SER A 158 -2.62 -3.18 7.71
CA SER A 158 -4.05 -3.25 8.00
C SER A 158 -4.58 -1.85 8.24
N ALA A 159 -5.54 -1.41 7.44
CA ALA A 159 -6.10 -0.08 7.49
C ALA A 159 -7.57 -0.05 7.05
N THR A 160 -8.27 1.01 7.45
CA THR A 160 -9.65 1.25 6.99
C THR A 160 -9.67 1.66 5.51
N PRO A 161 -10.77 1.49 4.78
CA PRO A 161 -10.92 1.98 3.41
C PRO A 161 -10.60 3.48 3.28
N TYR A 162 -11.06 4.29 4.22
CA TYR A 162 -10.72 5.72 4.27
C TYR A 162 -9.21 5.94 4.34
N GLN A 163 -8.54 5.22 5.22
CA GLN A 163 -7.11 5.37 5.41
C GLN A 163 -6.31 4.82 4.22
N TRP A 164 -6.76 3.74 3.59
CA TRP A 164 -6.16 3.25 2.34
C TRP A 164 -6.22 4.30 1.23
N LYS A 165 -7.37 4.96 1.02
CA LYS A 165 -7.50 6.06 0.05
C LYS A 165 -6.52 7.19 0.35
N HIS A 166 -6.40 7.56 1.62
CA HIS A 166 -5.48 8.61 2.06
C HIS A 166 -4.01 8.23 1.80
N ILE A 167 -3.60 7.02 2.19
CA ILE A 167 -2.24 6.50 1.95
C ILE A 167 -1.93 6.50 0.45
N ILE A 168 -2.82 5.95 -0.36
CA ILE A 168 -2.66 5.89 -1.82
C ILE A 168 -2.51 7.30 -2.36
N SER A 169 -3.42 8.23 -2.03
CA SER A 169 -3.39 9.59 -2.55
C SER A 169 -2.09 10.34 -2.23
N GLN A 170 -1.53 10.13 -1.05
CA GLN A 170 -0.24 10.71 -0.68
C GLN A 170 0.95 10.03 -1.36
N ARG A 171 0.95 8.68 -1.42
CA ARG A 171 2.14 7.92 -1.80
C ARG A 171 2.29 7.69 -3.30
N VAL A 172 1.23 7.79 -4.09
CA VAL A 172 1.33 7.75 -5.56
C VAL A 172 1.72 9.11 -6.18
N CYS A 173 1.87 10.16 -5.36
CA CYS A 173 2.38 11.46 -5.80
C CYS A 173 3.82 11.34 -6.32
N ARG A 174 4.16 12.05 -7.40
CA ARG A 174 5.52 12.07 -8.00
C ARG A 174 6.63 12.59 -7.09
N ARG A 175 6.30 13.19 -5.95
CA ARG A 175 7.27 13.62 -4.93
C ARG A 175 7.78 12.45 -4.07
N ASN A 176 7.16 11.29 -4.15
CA ASN A 176 7.65 10.08 -3.49
C ASN A 176 8.71 9.35 -4.34
N THR A 177 9.42 8.40 -3.72
CA THR A 177 10.34 7.52 -4.43
C THR A 177 9.58 6.62 -5.39
N ASP A 178 10.21 6.23 -6.50
CA ASP A 178 9.60 5.37 -7.50
C ASP A 178 9.11 4.05 -6.90
N GLU A 179 9.89 3.41 -6.04
CA GLU A 179 9.48 2.18 -5.36
C GLU A 179 8.18 2.37 -4.60
N THR A 180 8.08 3.44 -3.78
CA THR A 180 6.87 3.72 -3.00
C THR A 180 5.66 3.93 -3.90
N ARG A 181 5.85 4.64 -5.01
CA ARG A 181 4.78 4.88 -5.99
C ARG A 181 4.35 3.58 -6.68
N ILE A 182 5.29 2.78 -7.16
CA ILE A 182 5.02 1.51 -7.85
C ILE A 182 4.26 0.56 -6.92
N VAL A 183 4.75 0.39 -5.70
CA VAL A 183 4.10 -0.49 -4.72
C VAL A 183 2.67 -0.03 -4.43
N LEU A 184 2.46 1.26 -4.16
CA LEU A 184 1.12 1.76 -3.83
C LEU A 184 0.19 1.86 -5.06
N LEU A 185 0.70 2.02 -6.26
CA LEU A 185 -0.09 1.87 -7.49
C LEU A 185 -0.55 0.42 -7.68
N LYS A 186 0.32 -0.57 -7.42
CA LYS A 186 -0.06 -1.99 -7.44
C LYS A 186 -1.08 -2.33 -6.36
N VAL A 187 -0.90 -1.82 -5.15
CA VAL A 187 -1.90 -1.98 -4.07
C VAL A 187 -3.25 -1.37 -4.47
N TRP A 188 -3.24 -0.17 -5.06
CA TRP A 188 -4.47 0.46 -5.53
C TRP A 188 -5.10 -0.32 -6.69
N LYS A 189 -4.32 -0.86 -7.63
CA LYS A 189 -4.83 -1.73 -8.71
C LYS A 189 -5.61 -2.90 -8.13
N GLU A 190 -5.03 -3.65 -7.20
CA GLU A 190 -5.68 -4.79 -6.54
C GLU A 190 -6.95 -4.39 -5.77
N LEU A 191 -6.90 -3.29 -5.02
CA LEU A 191 -8.07 -2.77 -4.30
C LEU A 191 -9.18 -2.32 -5.25
N TYR A 192 -8.82 -1.71 -6.38
CA TYR A 192 -9.74 -1.26 -7.41
C TYR A 192 -10.39 -2.44 -8.14
N GLU A 193 -9.63 -3.50 -8.44
CA GLU A 193 -10.17 -4.72 -9.04
C GLU A 193 -11.18 -5.43 -8.11
N LEU A 194 -10.91 -5.44 -6.81
CA LEU A 194 -11.78 -6.08 -5.80
C LEU A 194 -13.02 -5.24 -5.44
N SER A 195 -12.92 -3.93 -5.48
CA SER A 195 -14.03 -2.99 -5.28
C SER A 195 -13.87 -1.76 -6.19
N PRO A 196 -14.32 -1.87 -7.44
CA PRO A 196 -14.22 -0.78 -8.42
C PRO A 196 -14.95 0.48 -7.98
N THR A 197 -15.95 0.33 -7.13
CA THR A 197 -16.77 1.42 -6.62
C THR A 197 -16.10 2.15 -5.46
N LEU A 198 -15.58 1.41 -4.49
CA LEU A 198 -14.99 1.99 -3.28
C LEU A 198 -13.64 2.64 -3.56
N PHE A 199 -12.84 2.05 -4.45
CA PHE A 199 -11.51 2.54 -4.81
C PHE A 199 -11.44 3.14 -6.22
N ALA A 200 -12.59 3.63 -6.73
CA ALA A 200 -12.69 4.28 -8.03
C ALA A 200 -11.65 5.42 -8.19
N PRO A 201 -11.14 5.65 -9.39
CA PRO A 201 -10.22 6.76 -9.67
C PRO A 201 -10.76 8.14 -9.33
N SER A 202 -12.08 8.30 -9.30
CA SER A 202 -12.76 9.53 -8.83
C SER A 202 -12.68 9.75 -7.31
N LEU A 203 -12.39 8.68 -6.54
CA LEU A 203 -12.33 8.69 -5.07
C LEU A 203 -10.92 8.39 -4.53
N THR A 204 -10.04 7.85 -5.37
CA THR A 204 -8.72 7.36 -4.98
C THR A 204 -7.73 7.75 -6.07
N GLY A 205 -6.50 8.02 -5.70
CA GLY A 205 -5.45 8.41 -6.63
C GLY A 205 -4.70 9.64 -6.14
N PRO A 206 -3.67 10.09 -6.86
CA PRO A 206 -2.90 11.26 -6.43
C PRO A 206 -3.79 12.50 -6.38
N PHE A 207 -3.59 13.35 -5.39
CA PHE A 207 -4.41 14.55 -5.18
C PHE A 207 -4.52 15.45 -6.41
N CYS A 208 -3.48 15.51 -7.27
CA CYS A 208 -3.51 16.28 -8.51
C CYS A 208 -4.49 15.75 -9.56
N GLN A 209 -4.91 14.49 -9.46
CA GLN A 209 -5.98 13.91 -10.30
C GLN A 209 -7.37 14.43 -9.91
N MET A 210 -7.50 14.87 -8.67
CA MET A 210 -8.72 15.45 -8.09
C MET A 210 -8.63 16.98 -7.96
N ASP A 211 -7.82 17.64 -8.79
CA ASP A 211 -7.55 19.07 -8.78
C ASP A 211 -7.04 19.64 -7.43
N ARG A 212 -6.41 18.81 -6.63
CA ARG A 212 -5.93 19.15 -5.28
C ARG A 212 -4.44 18.87 -5.10
N CYS A 213 -3.57 19.61 -5.81
CA CYS A 213 -2.15 19.50 -5.50
C CYS A 213 -1.85 20.14 -4.13
N LEU A 214 -1.40 19.33 -3.17
CA LEU A 214 -1.08 19.79 -1.81
C LEU A 214 0.37 20.27 -1.66
N GLU A 215 1.19 20.15 -2.71
CA GLU A 215 2.62 20.45 -2.67
C GLU A 215 2.96 21.95 -2.77
N GLY A 216 1.99 22.79 -3.05
CA GLY A 216 2.19 24.24 -3.16
C GLY A 216 3.35 24.58 -4.10
N LYS A 217 4.36 25.30 -3.59
CA LYS A 217 5.56 25.70 -4.36
C LYS A 217 6.42 24.49 -4.81
N MET A 218 6.27 23.35 -4.18
CA MET A 218 7.00 22.12 -4.50
C MET A 218 6.24 21.21 -5.49
N THR A 219 5.20 21.70 -6.11
CA THR A 219 4.46 20.95 -7.14
C THR A 219 5.39 20.44 -8.24
N CYS A 220 5.13 19.22 -8.72
CA CYS A 220 5.84 18.67 -9.89
C CYS A 220 5.27 19.21 -11.21
N GLY A 221 4.27 20.08 -11.18
CA GLY A 221 3.63 20.67 -12.35
C GLY A 221 2.79 19.70 -13.19
N ARG A 222 2.72 18.42 -12.81
CA ARG A 222 1.97 17.43 -13.57
C ARG A 222 0.47 17.64 -13.40
N LYS A 223 -0.24 17.68 -14.52
CA LYS A 223 -1.68 17.53 -14.57
C LYS A 223 -2.01 16.12 -15.06
N LEU A 224 -2.63 15.30 -14.21
CA LEU A 224 -3.21 14.03 -14.63
C LEU A 224 -4.60 14.28 -15.18
N GLN A 225 -5.01 13.46 -16.14
CA GLN A 225 -6.41 13.43 -16.54
C GLN A 225 -7.24 12.88 -15.38
N ALA A 226 -8.44 13.41 -15.21
CA ALA A 226 -9.39 12.85 -14.26
C ALA A 226 -9.66 11.38 -14.59
N ASN A 227 -9.84 10.58 -13.54
CA ASN A 227 -10.18 9.15 -13.67
C ASN A 227 -9.14 8.23 -14.31
N MET A 228 -7.86 8.63 -14.36
CA MET A 228 -6.80 7.68 -14.71
C MET A 228 -6.75 6.54 -13.70
N THR A 229 -6.76 5.32 -14.20
CA THR A 229 -6.62 4.11 -13.37
C THR A 229 -5.19 3.96 -12.83
N PRO A 230 -4.97 3.14 -11.80
CA PRO A 230 -3.61 2.84 -11.35
C PRO A 230 -2.75 2.21 -12.45
N GLU A 231 -3.35 1.44 -13.35
CA GLU A 231 -2.68 0.80 -14.50
C GLU A 231 -2.24 1.85 -15.52
N ASP A 232 -3.12 2.78 -15.92
CA ASP A 232 -2.78 3.88 -16.82
C ASP A 232 -1.58 4.70 -16.28
N ILE A 233 -1.53 4.90 -14.96
CA ILE A 233 -0.44 5.65 -14.32
C ILE A 233 0.85 4.81 -14.30
N LEU A 234 0.76 3.50 -14.04
CA LEU A 234 1.91 2.59 -14.07
C LEU A 234 2.51 2.53 -15.48
N GLU A 235 1.69 2.30 -16.50
CA GLU A 235 2.14 2.24 -17.89
C GLU A 235 2.80 3.55 -18.34
N LYS A 236 2.18 4.67 -18.01
CA LYS A 236 2.69 6.00 -18.38
C LYS A 236 4.00 6.37 -17.68
N ASP A 237 4.13 6.05 -16.38
CA ASP A 237 5.25 6.50 -15.57
C ASP A 237 6.39 5.47 -15.49
N TYR A 238 6.08 4.20 -15.71
CA TYR A 238 7.00 3.07 -15.52
C TYR A 238 6.91 2.04 -16.66
N PRO A 239 7.03 2.45 -17.95
CA PRO A 239 6.84 1.56 -19.11
C PRO A 239 7.77 0.35 -19.08
N ALA A 240 9.00 0.50 -18.59
CA ALA A 240 9.96 -0.61 -18.54
C ALA A 240 9.56 -1.75 -17.57
N LEU A 241 8.52 -1.58 -16.75
CA LEU A 241 7.97 -2.70 -15.97
C LEU A 241 7.20 -3.72 -16.84
N TRP A 242 6.85 -3.33 -18.08
CA TRP A 242 6.07 -4.15 -19.03
C TRP A 242 6.93 -4.70 -20.16
N GLU A 243 8.12 -4.12 -20.40
CA GLU A 243 8.96 -4.43 -21.58
C GLU A 243 9.91 -5.61 -21.39
N GLY A 244 9.90 -6.26 -20.25
CA GLY A 244 10.82 -7.36 -20.02
C GLY A 244 10.58 -8.16 -18.77
N ASP A 245 11.12 -9.37 -18.75
CA ASP A 245 11.20 -10.29 -17.62
C ASP A 245 11.79 -9.63 -16.36
N CYS A 246 11.00 -8.78 -15.68
CA CYS A 246 11.31 -8.28 -14.35
C CYS A 246 11.07 -9.38 -13.31
N ARG A 247 11.86 -10.48 -13.40
CA ARG A 247 11.97 -11.48 -12.35
C ARG A 247 13.09 -11.12 -11.40
#